data_9844c8517cf192a7f30032d0b02ff8ff
#
_entry.id   9844c8517cf192a7f30032d0b02ff8ff
#
_cell.length_a   1.000
_cell.length_b   1.000
_cell.length_c   1.000
_cell.angle_alpha   90.00
_cell.angle_beta   90.00
_cell.angle_gamma   90.00
#
_symmetry.space_group_name_H-M   'P 1'
#
loop_
_entity.id
_entity.type
_entity.pdbx_description
1 polymer ?
#
loop_
_entity_poly.entity_id
_entity_poly.type
_entity_poly.pdbx_seq_one_letter_code
_entity_poly.pdbx_strand_id
1 'polypeptide(L)'
;MMNERLILVTNDDGYDSRGIAAAIEVARRFGRVVVVAPETTQSGMSQAITMNTPLFLRRVRSEEGLDVYAFSGTPVDCVKMAFDYLLRGKRVDLVLSGINHGSNSAVNVLYSGTMGAAIEGSFYGCPAVGLSLTDYSADADFDAAALYGERILRRLLEGGVQPPLCLNVNVPVGRPEELRGIRLCRQNRGFWREEFYRHEDPRGREYFWLTGDFVNQEPEAEDTDEWALAHGYVSVVPVQTCLLYTSPSP
;
A
#
# COMPACT_ATOMS: atom_id res chain seq x y z
N MET A 1 -14.49 -28.76 -7.97
CA MET A 1 -14.74 -27.30 -8.05
C MET A 1 -13.46 -26.62 -7.63
N MET A 2 -12.82 -25.83 -8.49
CA MET A 2 -11.69 -25.00 -8.05
C MET A 2 -12.24 -24.03 -7.02
N ASN A 3 -11.63 -24.00 -5.81
CA ASN A 3 -12.02 -23.03 -4.79
C ASN A 3 -11.81 -21.62 -5.36
N GLU A 4 -12.85 -20.80 -5.36
CA GLU A 4 -12.78 -19.41 -5.74
C GLU A 4 -11.75 -18.70 -4.84
N ARG A 5 -10.80 -17.97 -5.43
CA ARG A 5 -9.79 -17.23 -4.67
C ARG A 5 -10.46 -16.17 -3.82
N LEU A 6 -9.88 -15.92 -2.64
CA LEU A 6 -10.32 -14.88 -1.70
C LEU A 6 -9.22 -13.82 -1.57
N ILE A 7 -9.56 -12.58 -1.90
CA ILE A 7 -8.64 -11.45 -1.88
C ILE A 7 -9.10 -10.45 -0.82
N LEU A 8 -8.20 -10.10 0.08
CA LEU A 8 -8.39 -8.99 1.01
C LEU A 8 -7.88 -7.70 0.38
N VAL A 9 -8.72 -6.66 0.34
CA VAL A 9 -8.35 -5.32 -0.10
C VAL A 9 -8.45 -4.35 1.08
N THR A 10 -7.47 -3.48 1.22
CA THR A 10 -7.42 -2.40 2.20
C THR A 10 -6.69 -1.19 1.63
N ASN A 11 -6.58 -0.09 2.37
CA ASN A 11 -5.79 1.10 2.06
C ASN A 11 -5.60 1.96 3.31
N ASP A 12 -4.99 3.15 3.17
CA ASP A 12 -4.93 4.19 4.18
C ASP A 12 -5.67 5.49 3.79
N ASP A 13 -6.17 5.60 2.57
CA ASP A 13 -6.94 6.76 2.09
C ASP A 13 -8.43 6.73 2.49
N GLY A 14 -8.92 5.57 2.93
CA GLY A 14 -10.32 5.35 3.33
C GLY A 14 -11.11 4.48 2.36
N TYR A 15 -12.20 3.89 2.88
CA TYR A 15 -13.02 2.88 2.17
C TYR A 15 -13.75 3.41 0.92
N ASP A 16 -13.91 4.71 0.77
CA ASP A 16 -14.62 5.40 -0.32
C ASP A 16 -13.68 6.17 -1.26
N SER A 17 -12.36 6.04 -1.09
CA SER A 17 -11.38 6.69 -1.95
C SER A 17 -11.39 6.15 -3.39
N ARG A 18 -10.95 6.97 -4.34
CA ARG A 18 -10.86 6.56 -5.76
C ARG A 18 -9.85 5.43 -5.96
N GLY A 19 -8.75 5.46 -5.20
CA GLY A 19 -7.72 4.43 -5.29
C GLY A 19 -8.20 3.06 -4.85
N ILE A 20 -8.97 2.96 -3.74
CA ILE A 20 -9.51 1.66 -3.31
C ILE A 20 -10.57 1.16 -4.28
N ALA A 21 -11.35 2.05 -4.89
CA ALA A 21 -12.31 1.65 -5.92
C ALA A 21 -11.59 0.99 -7.11
N ALA A 22 -10.49 1.58 -7.59
CA ALA A 22 -9.66 0.97 -8.64
C ALA A 22 -9.03 -0.36 -8.20
N ALA A 23 -8.55 -0.47 -6.95
CA ALA A 23 -8.01 -1.70 -6.39
C ALA A 23 -9.06 -2.83 -6.34
N ILE A 24 -10.30 -2.51 -5.97
CA ILE A 24 -11.43 -3.45 -5.95
C ILE A 24 -11.69 -4.00 -7.37
N GLU A 25 -11.76 -3.14 -8.37
CA GLU A 25 -12.01 -3.57 -9.76
C GLU A 25 -10.89 -4.48 -10.28
N VAL A 26 -9.64 -4.21 -9.92
CA VAL A 26 -8.51 -5.10 -10.23
C VAL A 26 -8.64 -6.44 -9.52
N ALA A 27 -8.91 -6.43 -8.21
CA ALA A 27 -8.99 -7.64 -7.38
C ALA A 27 -10.14 -8.56 -7.80
N ARG A 28 -11.29 -8.02 -8.17
CA ARG A 28 -12.48 -8.79 -8.65
C ARG A 28 -12.20 -9.65 -9.87
N ARG A 29 -11.20 -9.33 -10.67
CA ARG A 29 -10.81 -10.17 -11.83
C ARG A 29 -10.18 -11.50 -11.43
N PHE A 30 -9.80 -11.65 -10.17
CA PHE A 30 -9.10 -12.84 -9.67
C PHE A 30 -9.91 -13.70 -8.71
N GLY A 31 -11.01 -13.19 -8.16
CA GLY A 31 -11.85 -13.95 -7.24
C GLY A 31 -12.77 -13.07 -6.40
N ARG A 32 -13.27 -13.65 -5.31
CA ARG A 32 -14.07 -12.94 -4.33
C ARG A 32 -13.23 -11.92 -3.56
N VAL A 33 -13.78 -10.74 -3.35
CA VAL A 33 -13.11 -9.63 -2.67
C VAL A 33 -13.81 -9.33 -1.34
N VAL A 34 -13.03 -9.20 -0.29
CA VAL A 34 -13.45 -8.61 0.98
C VAL A 34 -12.60 -7.37 1.21
N VAL A 35 -13.26 -6.24 1.41
CA VAL A 35 -12.63 -4.95 1.71
C VAL A 35 -12.81 -4.66 3.18
N VAL A 36 -11.72 -4.35 3.87
CA VAL A 36 -11.75 -3.75 5.20
C VAL A 36 -10.83 -2.55 5.17
N ALA A 37 -11.37 -1.34 5.24
CA ALA A 37 -10.59 -0.12 5.10
C ALA A 37 -11.01 0.94 6.12
N PRO A 38 -10.12 1.88 6.47
CA PRO A 38 -10.40 2.93 7.43
C PRO A 38 -11.60 3.79 7.03
N GLU A 39 -12.35 4.27 8.02
CA GLU A 39 -13.46 5.22 7.81
C GLU A 39 -12.98 6.60 7.36
N THR A 40 -11.76 6.96 7.73
CA THR A 40 -11.13 8.24 7.41
C THR A 40 -9.68 8.02 6.99
N THR A 41 -9.13 8.96 6.24
CA THR A 41 -7.73 8.94 5.81
C THR A 41 -6.77 8.77 6.99
N GLN A 42 -5.82 7.85 6.85
CA GLN A 42 -4.83 7.44 7.85
C GLN A 42 -3.39 7.59 7.31
N SER A 43 -3.13 8.63 6.50
CA SER A 43 -1.82 8.88 5.91
C SER A 43 -0.75 9.06 6.99
N GLY A 44 0.44 8.51 6.78
CA GLY A 44 1.56 8.62 7.70
C GLY A 44 1.46 7.75 8.96
N MET A 45 0.49 6.84 9.04
CA MET A 45 0.29 6.00 10.22
C MET A 45 1.25 4.80 10.31
N SER A 46 2.02 4.52 9.26
CA SER A 46 2.98 3.41 9.29
C SER A 46 2.33 2.08 9.72
N GLN A 47 2.92 1.39 10.69
CA GLN A 47 2.39 0.16 11.31
C GLN A 47 1.69 0.41 12.65
N ALA A 48 1.11 1.59 12.85
CA ALA A 48 0.38 1.88 14.08
C ALA A 48 -0.83 0.94 14.28
N ILE A 49 -1.04 0.54 15.54
CA ILE A 49 -2.19 -0.25 15.98
C ILE A 49 -2.97 0.48 17.08
N THR A 50 -4.26 0.26 17.15
CA THR A 50 -5.14 0.87 18.14
C THR A 50 -5.35 -0.07 19.32
N MET A 51 -4.78 0.28 20.49
CA MET A 51 -4.85 -0.60 21.68
C MET A 51 -5.79 -0.10 22.78
N ASN A 52 -6.06 1.20 22.85
CA ASN A 52 -6.66 1.81 24.03
C ASN A 52 -8.08 2.37 23.80
N THR A 53 -8.64 2.18 22.63
CA THR A 53 -9.98 2.62 22.28
C THR A 53 -10.78 1.53 21.58
N PRO A 54 -12.11 1.44 21.78
CA PRO A 54 -12.94 0.52 21.02
C PRO A 54 -12.91 0.83 19.53
N LEU A 55 -12.95 -0.22 18.73
CA LEU A 55 -12.98 -0.14 17.27
C LEU A 55 -14.36 -0.58 16.76
N PHE A 56 -14.86 0.09 15.74
CA PHE A 56 -16.19 -0.12 15.19
C PHE A 56 -16.09 -0.59 13.75
N LEU A 57 -16.80 -1.67 13.44
CA LEU A 57 -16.88 -2.26 12.10
C LEU A 57 -18.28 -2.08 11.55
N ARG A 58 -18.38 -1.53 10.34
CA ARG A 58 -19.65 -1.33 9.65
C ARG A 58 -19.57 -1.89 8.24
N ARG A 59 -20.48 -2.81 7.88
CA ARG A 59 -20.61 -3.25 6.48
C ARG A 59 -21.34 -2.17 5.68
N VAL A 60 -20.68 -1.63 4.67
CA VAL A 60 -21.19 -0.50 3.85
C VAL A 60 -21.73 -0.96 2.51
N ARG A 61 -21.23 -2.09 1.97
CA ARG A 61 -21.71 -2.66 0.71
C ARG A 61 -21.59 -4.18 0.76
N SER A 62 -22.54 -4.87 0.16
CA SER A 62 -22.50 -6.32 -0.04
C SER A 62 -23.21 -6.63 -1.36
N GLU A 63 -22.51 -7.31 -2.26
CA GLU A 63 -23.01 -7.78 -3.53
C GLU A 63 -22.29 -9.07 -3.93
N GLU A 64 -22.68 -9.69 -5.03
CA GLU A 64 -22.07 -10.93 -5.49
C GLU A 64 -20.55 -10.76 -5.70
N GLY A 65 -19.78 -11.57 -5.00
CA GLY A 65 -18.31 -11.55 -5.06
C GLY A 65 -17.65 -10.38 -4.34
N LEU A 66 -18.38 -9.49 -3.64
CA LEU A 66 -17.81 -8.34 -2.95
C LEU A 66 -18.51 -8.00 -1.64
N ASP A 67 -17.77 -7.93 -0.56
CA ASP A 67 -18.21 -7.33 0.72
C ASP A 67 -17.27 -6.19 1.10
N VAL A 68 -17.81 -5.01 1.43
CA VAL A 68 -17.03 -3.82 1.83
C VAL A 68 -17.40 -3.42 3.25
N TYR A 69 -16.36 -3.27 4.07
CA TYR A 69 -16.46 -2.83 5.46
C TYR A 69 -15.64 -1.57 5.69
N ALA A 70 -16.25 -0.60 6.36
CA ALA A 70 -15.58 0.56 6.94
C ALA A 70 -15.22 0.23 8.39
N PHE A 71 -14.01 0.58 8.81
CA PHE A 71 -13.49 0.29 10.14
C PHE A 71 -12.84 1.53 10.76
N SER A 72 -13.10 1.78 12.04
CA SER A 72 -12.60 2.98 12.72
C SER A 72 -11.14 2.92 13.16
N GLY A 73 -10.41 1.85 12.75
CA GLY A 73 -9.00 1.63 13.07
C GLY A 73 -8.04 2.08 11.98
N THR A 74 -6.77 1.83 12.22
CA THR A 74 -5.68 2.03 11.26
C THR A 74 -5.74 1.00 10.13
N PRO A 75 -4.96 1.17 9.04
CA PRO A 75 -4.84 0.16 7.99
C PRO A 75 -4.37 -1.21 8.50
N VAL A 76 -3.46 -1.23 9.47
CA VAL A 76 -3.01 -2.47 10.15
C VAL A 76 -4.15 -3.10 10.94
N ASP A 77 -4.93 -2.31 11.67
CA ASP A 77 -6.11 -2.79 12.40
C ASP A 77 -7.15 -3.39 11.45
N CYS A 78 -7.32 -2.83 10.26
CA CYS A 78 -8.21 -3.35 9.21
C CYS A 78 -7.80 -4.76 8.79
N VAL A 79 -6.51 -5.02 8.57
CA VAL A 79 -5.98 -6.35 8.24
C VAL A 79 -6.20 -7.32 9.39
N LYS A 80 -5.87 -6.92 10.63
CA LYS A 80 -6.10 -7.74 11.82
C LYS A 80 -7.58 -8.11 11.98
N MET A 81 -8.49 -7.13 11.83
CA MET A 81 -9.95 -7.35 11.89
C MET A 81 -10.40 -8.33 10.80
N ALA A 82 -9.86 -8.20 9.59
CA ALA A 82 -10.18 -9.10 8.51
C ALA A 82 -9.78 -10.55 8.85
N PHE A 83 -8.54 -10.80 9.22
CA PHE A 83 -8.04 -12.15 9.45
C PHE A 83 -8.57 -12.79 10.74
N ASP A 84 -8.62 -12.01 11.83
CA ASP A 84 -9.02 -12.57 13.13
C ASP A 84 -10.53 -12.74 13.27
N TYR A 85 -11.34 -11.91 12.63
CA TYR A 85 -12.79 -11.93 12.80
C TYR A 85 -13.57 -12.30 11.54
N LEU A 86 -13.47 -11.53 10.47
CA LEU A 86 -14.32 -11.69 9.28
C LEU A 86 -13.99 -12.92 8.44
N LEU A 87 -12.71 -13.25 8.34
CA LEU A 87 -12.16 -14.31 7.50
C LEU A 87 -11.57 -15.47 8.31
N ARG A 88 -11.86 -15.52 9.62
CA ARG A 88 -11.33 -16.56 10.52
C ARG A 88 -11.58 -17.95 9.94
N GLY A 89 -10.51 -18.74 9.82
CA GLY A 89 -10.54 -20.09 9.27
C GLY A 89 -10.67 -20.18 7.75
N LYS A 90 -10.71 -19.05 7.04
CA LYS A 90 -10.67 -19.03 5.57
C LYS A 90 -9.23 -18.79 5.10
N ARG A 91 -8.89 -19.41 3.97
CA ARG A 91 -7.63 -19.11 3.29
C ARG A 91 -7.80 -17.84 2.49
N VAL A 92 -6.98 -16.84 2.76
CA VAL A 92 -6.81 -15.65 1.93
C VAL A 92 -5.66 -15.91 0.97
N ASP A 93 -5.88 -15.69 -0.33
CA ASP A 93 -4.91 -15.99 -1.37
C ASP A 93 -3.99 -14.81 -1.67
N LEU A 94 -4.42 -13.58 -1.34
CA LEU A 94 -3.64 -12.35 -1.54
C LEU A 94 -4.21 -11.20 -0.69
N VAL A 95 -3.31 -10.34 -0.20
CA VAL A 95 -3.63 -9.03 0.37
C VAL A 95 -3.19 -7.94 -0.61
N LEU A 96 -4.11 -7.07 -1.00
CA LEU A 96 -3.84 -5.87 -1.80
C LEU A 96 -4.16 -4.64 -0.95
N SER A 97 -3.13 -3.85 -0.65
CA SER A 97 -3.27 -2.56 0.02
C SER A 97 -3.05 -1.43 -0.99
N GLY A 98 -4.03 -0.57 -1.16
CA GLY A 98 -3.98 0.56 -2.10
C GLY A 98 -5.27 0.68 -2.93
N ILE A 99 -5.24 1.33 -4.10
CA ILE A 99 -4.06 2.02 -4.68
C ILE A 99 -3.85 3.34 -3.95
N ASN A 100 -2.69 3.51 -3.35
CA ASN A 100 -2.34 4.72 -2.61
C ASN A 100 -2.21 5.93 -3.54
N HIS A 101 -2.66 7.07 -3.06
CA HIS A 101 -2.50 8.37 -3.70
C HIS A 101 -1.21 9.03 -3.21
N GLY A 102 -0.16 8.88 -3.98
CA GLY A 102 1.20 9.31 -3.65
C GLY A 102 2.20 8.16 -3.54
N SER A 103 3.48 8.49 -3.66
CA SER A 103 4.57 7.52 -3.67
C SER A 103 4.88 6.96 -2.28
N ASN A 104 5.16 5.65 -2.25
CA ASN A 104 5.73 4.95 -1.09
C ASN A 104 7.15 4.40 -1.38
N SER A 105 7.86 5.01 -2.33
CA SER A 105 9.25 4.67 -2.66
C SER A 105 10.24 5.17 -1.59
N ALA A 106 11.47 4.70 -1.67
CA ALA A 106 12.56 5.05 -0.76
C ALA A 106 12.15 4.94 0.71
N VAL A 107 12.48 5.95 1.52
CA VAL A 107 12.17 6.00 2.96
C VAL A 107 10.67 6.09 3.25
N ASN A 108 9.83 6.51 2.28
CA ASN A 108 8.39 6.63 2.48
C ASN A 108 7.72 5.31 2.86
N VAL A 109 8.31 4.17 2.47
CA VAL A 109 7.85 2.84 2.88
C VAL A 109 7.70 2.72 4.41
N LEU A 110 8.52 3.42 5.19
CA LEU A 110 8.52 3.38 6.66
C LEU A 110 7.37 4.18 7.28
N TYR A 111 6.85 5.19 6.57
CA TYR A 111 5.76 6.06 7.06
C TYR A 111 4.39 5.64 6.53
N SER A 112 4.37 4.79 5.52
CA SER A 112 3.18 4.40 4.76
C SER A 112 2.23 3.50 5.53
N GLY A 113 0.97 3.92 5.67
CA GLY A 113 -0.12 3.07 6.14
C GLY A 113 -0.48 1.97 5.15
N THR A 114 -0.42 2.27 3.84
CA THR A 114 -0.57 1.28 2.75
C THR A 114 0.43 0.14 2.90
N MET A 115 1.72 0.46 3.11
CA MET A 115 2.75 -0.56 3.30
C MET A 115 2.65 -1.24 4.65
N GLY A 116 2.26 -0.53 5.70
CA GLY A 116 1.99 -1.12 7.01
C GLY A 116 0.96 -2.24 6.92
N ALA A 117 -0.16 -2.00 6.21
CA ALA A 117 -1.18 -3.01 5.97
C ALA A 117 -0.70 -4.18 5.11
N ALA A 118 0.08 -3.93 4.04
CA ALA A 118 0.64 -4.99 3.21
C ALA A 118 1.62 -5.87 4.01
N ILE A 119 2.49 -5.26 4.81
CA ILE A 119 3.42 -5.96 5.69
C ILE A 119 2.66 -6.83 6.69
N GLU A 120 1.66 -6.27 7.38
CA GLU A 120 0.81 -7.05 8.30
C GLU A 120 0.17 -8.24 7.60
N GLY A 121 -0.40 -8.02 6.40
CA GLY A 121 -1.01 -9.09 5.61
C GLY A 121 -0.06 -10.24 5.29
N SER A 122 1.22 -9.94 5.04
CA SER A 122 2.24 -10.96 4.73
C SER A 122 2.51 -11.93 5.87
N PHE A 123 2.24 -11.54 7.11
CA PHE A 123 2.43 -12.41 8.29
C PHE A 123 1.42 -13.56 8.35
N TYR A 124 0.31 -13.47 7.63
CA TYR A 124 -0.73 -14.51 7.59
C TYR A 124 -0.48 -15.58 6.53
N GLY A 125 0.72 -15.62 5.93
CA GLY A 125 1.14 -16.68 5.02
C GLY A 125 0.57 -16.59 3.61
N CYS A 126 0.15 -15.41 3.17
CA CYS A 126 -0.23 -15.11 1.79
C CYS A 126 0.64 -13.99 1.21
N PRO A 127 0.78 -13.91 -0.11
CA PRO A 127 1.41 -12.76 -0.75
C PRO A 127 0.66 -11.46 -0.41
N ALA A 128 1.41 -10.38 -0.19
CA ALA A 128 0.86 -9.06 0.06
C ALA A 128 1.51 -8.01 -0.85
N VAL A 129 0.71 -7.08 -1.33
CA VAL A 129 1.15 -6.01 -2.22
C VAL A 129 0.65 -4.68 -1.69
N GLY A 130 1.57 -3.76 -1.43
CA GLY A 130 1.26 -2.33 -1.32
C GLY A 130 1.42 -1.70 -2.70
N LEU A 131 0.35 -1.16 -3.25
CA LEU A 131 0.30 -0.57 -4.59
C LEU A 131 0.04 0.94 -4.49
N SER A 132 0.89 1.72 -5.12
CA SER A 132 0.88 3.19 -5.07
C SER A 132 0.99 3.79 -6.45
N LEU A 133 0.26 4.87 -6.69
CA LEU A 133 0.44 5.77 -7.82
C LEU A 133 1.22 6.99 -7.34
N THR A 134 2.28 7.39 -8.05
CA THR A 134 3.14 8.52 -7.63
C THR A 134 2.53 9.90 -7.89
N ASP A 135 1.24 9.97 -8.18
CA ASP A 135 0.48 11.19 -8.38
C ASP A 135 -0.13 11.67 -7.06
N TYR A 136 -0.01 12.98 -6.78
CA TYR A 136 -0.60 13.65 -5.61
C TYR A 136 -1.76 14.56 -5.99
N SER A 137 -2.13 14.64 -7.28
CA SER A 137 -3.21 15.49 -7.75
C SER A 137 -4.59 14.96 -7.36
N ALA A 138 -5.53 15.84 -7.05
CA ALA A 138 -6.88 15.46 -6.64
C ALA A 138 -7.66 14.70 -7.75
N ASP A 139 -7.26 14.90 -9.00
CA ASP A 139 -7.84 14.29 -10.21
C ASP A 139 -6.99 13.14 -10.78
N ALA A 140 -6.05 12.59 -10.00
CA ALA A 140 -5.17 11.50 -10.39
C ALA A 140 -5.89 10.39 -11.16
N ASP A 141 -5.27 9.92 -12.24
CA ASP A 141 -5.73 8.81 -13.06
C ASP A 141 -5.09 7.49 -12.61
N PHE A 142 -5.90 6.56 -12.14
CA PHE A 142 -5.45 5.27 -11.63
C PHE A 142 -5.33 4.17 -12.72
N ASP A 143 -5.58 4.45 -13.98
CA ASP A 143 -5.63 3.43 -15.05
C ASP A 143 -4.29 2.70 -15.21
N ALA A 144 -3.17 3.43 -15.20
CA ALA A 144 -1.84 2.82 -15.28
C ALA A 144 -1.56 1.94 -14.04
N ALA A 145 -1.88 2.44 -12.84
CA ALA A 145 -1.69 1.70 -11.60
C ALA A 145 -2.57 0.44 -11.54
N ALA A 146 -3.81 0.52 -12.01
CA ALA A 146 -4.72 -0.61 -12.13
C ALA A 146 -4.18 -1.67 -13.10
N LEU A 147 -3.74 -1.26 -14.30
CA LEU A 147 -3.21 -2.18 -15.31
C LEU A 147 -1.95 -2.91 -14.83
N TYR A 148 -0.98 -2.16 -14.30
CA TYR A 148 0.27 -2.76 -13.82
C TYR A 148 0.07 -3.56 -12.53
N GLY A 149 -0.84 -3.12 -11.65
CA GLY A 149 -1.31 -3.88 -10.51
C GLY A 149 -1.87 -5.23 -10.94
N GLU A 150 -2.79 -5.26 -11.92
CA GLU A 150 -3.33 -6.51 -12.44
C GLU A 150 -2.24 -7.47 -12.94
N ARG A 151 -1.27 -6.95 -13.71
CA ARG A 151 -0.16 -7.77 -14.24
C ARG A 151 0.67 -8.40 -13.12
N ILE A 152 0.95 -7.65 -12.07
CA ILE A 152 1.71 -8.12 -10.90
C ILE A 152 0.91 -9.15 -10.12
N LEU A 153 -0.37 -8.87 -9.81
CA LEU A 153 -1.23 -9.80 -9.09
C LEU A 153 -1.41 -11.11 -9.85
N ARG A 154 -1.60 -11.05 -11.17
CA ARG A 154 -1.68 -12.23 -12.04
C ARG A 154 -0.42 -13.08 -11.91
N ARG A 155 0.77 -12.46 -11.98
CA ARG A 155 2.04 -13.17 -11.86
C ARG A 155 2.21 -13.82 -10.49
N LEU A 156 1.78 -13.18 -9.41
CA LEU A 156 1.84 -13.72 -8.05
C LEU A 156 0.88 -14.91 -7.87
N LEU A 157 -0.34 -14.78 -8.35
CA LEU A 157 -1.40 -15.80 -8.17
C LEU A 157 -1.23 -17.03 -9.08
N GLU A 158 -0.58 -16.87 -10.23
CA GLU A 158 -0.33 -17.94 -11.21
C GLU A 158 1.10 -18.50 -11.15
N GLY A 159 2.05 -17.71 -10.64
CA GLY A 159 3.47 -18.00 -10.70
C GLY A 159 4.04 -18.91 -9.62
N GLY A 160 3.22 -19.41 -8.68
CA GLY A 160 3.68 -20.32 -7.62
C GLY A 160 4.68 -19.70 -6.64
N VAL A 161 4.59 -18.37 -6.42
CA VAL A 161 5.46 -17.68 -5.49
C VAL A 161 5.18 -18.15 -4.05
N GLN A 162 6.25 -18.45 -3.32
CA GLN A 162 6.13 -18.94 -1.94
C GLN A 162 6.06 -17.77 -0.96
N PRO A 163 5.05 -17.72 -0.06
CA PRO A 163 5.02 -16.76 1.04
C PRO A 163 6.06 -17.14 2.13
N PRO A 164 6.46 -16.22 3.02
CA PRO A 164 5.97 -14.85 3.07
C PRO A 164 6.57 -13.94 1.98
N LEU A 165 5.74 -13.16 1.31
CA LEU A 165 6.17 -12.19 0.32
C LEU A 165 5.38 -10.89 0.53
N CYS A 166 6.10 -9.78 0.67
CA CYS A 166 5.52 -8.44 0.64
C CYS A 166 6.22 -7.62 -0.44
N LEU A 167 5.44 -6.99 -1.31
CA LEU A 167 5.95 -6.14 -2.38
C LEU A 167 5.47 -4.69 -2.19
N ASN A 168 6.41 -3.76 -2.30
CA ASN A 168 6.15 -2.34 -2.46
C ASN A 168 6.18 -2.01 -3.95
N VAL A 169 5.03 -1.69 -4.51
CA VAL A 169 4.86 -1.40 -5.93
C VAL A 169 4.50 0.07 -6.10
N ASN A 170 5.30 0.81 -6.85
CA ASN A 170 5.02 2.20 -7.18
C ASN A 170 4.93 2.36 -8.70
N VAL A 171 3.87 3.01 -9.15
CA VAL A 171 3.59 3.27 -10.57
C VAL A 171 3.77 4.76 -10.81
N PRO A 172 4.66 5.18 -11.74
CA PRO A 172 4.86 6.59 -12.04
C PRO A 172 3.64 7.17 -12.77
N VAL A 173 3.51 8.49 -12.71
CA VAL A 173 2.52 9.24 -13.48
C VAL A 173 2.75 9.01 -14.97
N GLY A 174 1.68 8.78 -15.72
CA GLY A 174 1.72 8.57 -17.15
C GLY A 174 0.63 7.61 -17.62
N ARG A 175 0.36 7.64 -18.93
CA ARG A 175 -0.57 6.68 -19.54
C ARG A 175 0.08 5.29 -19.60
N PRO A 176 -0.71 4.21 -19.55
CA PRO A 176 -0.18 2.83 -19.55
C PRO A 176 0.81 2.53 -20.69
N GLU A 177 0.59 3.07 -21.86
CA GLU A 177 1.43 2.89 -23.05
C GLU A 177 2.72 3.70 -23.04
N GLU A 178 2.83 4.70 -22.19
CA GLU A 178 4.03 5.54 -22.01
C GLU A 178 5.02 4.91 -21.05
N LEU A 179 4.55 4.01 -20.18
CA LEU A 179 5.40 3.36 -19.20
C LEU A 179 6.27 2.28 -19.84
N ARG A 180 7.53 2.25 -19.46
CA ARG A 180 8.55 1.39 -20.06
C ARG A 180 8.54 -0.06 -19.56
N GLY A 181 7.65 -0.38 -18.61
CA GLY A 181 7.51 -1.73 -18.05
C GLY A 181 7.79 -1.79 -16.55
N ILE A 182 8.05 -2.98 -16.05
CA ILE A 182 8.25 -3.26 -14.61
C ILE A 182 9.74 -3.55 -14.36
N ARG A 183 10.29 -2.95 -13.29
CA ARG A 183 11.64 -3.27 -12.79
C ARG A 183 11.57 -3.77 -11.34
N LEU A 184 12.30 -4.86 -11.08
CA LEU A 184 12.62 -5.29 -9.74
C LEU A 184 13.76 -4.41 -9.22
N CYS A 185 13.53 -3.74 -8.11
CA CYS A 185 14.44 -2.75 -7.56
C CYS A 185 14.75 -3.07 -6.09
N ARG A 186 15.79 -2.42 -5.57
CA ARG A 186 15.96 -2.20 -4.14
C ARG A 186 15.42 -0.83 -3.75
N GLN A 187 15.18 -0.66 -2.47
CA GLN A 187 14.84 0.64 -1.89
C GLN A 187 16.01 1.63 -2.08
N ASN A 188 15.70 2.85 -2.52
CA ASN A 188 16.65 3.96 -2.61
C ASN A 188 17.06 4.47 -1.22
N ARG A 189 18.29 4.95 -1.10
CA ARG A 189 18.78 5.68 0.07
C ARG A 189 18.47 7.14 -0.07
N GLY A 190 17.28 7.54 0.39
CA GLY A 190 16.85 8.92 0.43
C GLY A 190 16.25 9.26 1.78
N PHE A 191 16.13 10.54 2.06
CA PHE A 191 15.52 11.03 3.28
C PHE A 191 14.83 12.36 3.03
N TRP A 192 13.94 12.75 3.93
CA TRP A 192 13.33 14.08 3.92
C TRP A 192 14.22 15.03 4.70
N ARG A 193 14.62 16.11 4.04
CA ARG A 193 15.25 17.25 4.68
C ARG A 193 14.18 18.28 4.95
N GLU A 194 14.02 18.55 6.19
CA GLU A 194 13.03 19.05 6.72
C GLU A 194 12.72 20.11 6.98
N GLU A 195 11.63 20.54 7.34
CA GLU A 195 10.95 20.57 7.89
C GLU A 195 9.81 21.19 8.52
N PHE A 196 9.82 21.85 9.62
CA PHE A 196 8.72 22.53 10.27
C PHE A 196 8.63 23.97 9.78
N TYR A 197 7.58 24.26 8.97
CA TYR A 197 7.29 25.61 8.56
C TYR A 197 6.41 26.28 9.63
N ARG A 198 6.96 27.32 10.30
CA ARG A 198 6.31 28.01 11.41
C ARG A 198 5.34 29.08 10.94
N HIS A 199 4.18 29.11 11.55
CA HIS A 199 3.16 30.15 11.38
C HIS A 199 2.61 30.62 12.72
N GLU A 200 1.76 31.65 12.69
CA GLU A 200 1.06 32.18 13.85
C GLU A 200 -0.43 32.34 13.51
N ASP A 201 -1.30 31.93 14.42
CA ASP A 201 -2.74 32.10 14.26
C ASP A 201 -3.14 33.56 14.63
N PRO A 202 -4.40 34.01 14.31
CA PRO A 202 -4.87 35.37 14.64
C PRO A 202 -4.88 35.72 16.14
N ARG A 203 -4.62 34.76 17.03
CA ARG A 203 -4.53 34.93 18.50
C ARG A 203 -3.09 34.91 19.00
N GLY A 204 -2.11 34.89 18.12
CA GLY A 204 -0.70 34.89 18.46
C GLY A 204 -0.18 33.51 18.91
N ARG A 205 -0.89 32.41 18.62
CA ARG A 205 -0.39 31.06 18.91
C ARG A 205 0.40 30.52 17.74
N GLU A 206 1.62 30.07 18.01
CA GLU A 206 2.45 29.41 17.00
C GLU A 206 1.88 28.04 16.63
N TYR A 207 1.94 27.73 15.32
CA TYR A 207 1.68 26.39 14.82
C TYR A 207 2.65 26.06 13.69
N PHE A 208 2.81 24.77 13.42
CA PHE A 208 3.83 24.27 12.49
C PHE A 208 3.22 23.31 11.49
N TRP A 209 3.64 23.45 10.25
CA TRP A 209 3.43 22.43 9.24
C TRP A 209 4.70 21.61 9.08
N LEU A 210 4.56 20.27 9.13
CA LEU A 210 5.63 19.38 8.70
C LEU A 210 5.69 19.42 7.16
N THR A 211 6.85 19.80 6.63
CA THR A 211 7.12 19.92 5.20
C THR A 211 8.54 19.45 4.94
N GLY A 212 9.05 19.55 3.74
CA GLY A 212 10.45 19.22 3.44
C GLY A 212 10.63 18.82 1.98
N ASP A 213 11.92 18.71 1.61
CA ASP A 213 12.35 18.25 0.30
C ASP A 213 12.92 16.84 0.40
N PHE A 214 12.50 15.96 -0.50
CA PHE A 214 13.10 14.63 -0.59
C PHE A 214 14.50 14.74 -1.20
N VAL A 215 15.49 14.17 -0.51
CA VAL A 215 16.90 14.14 -0.95
C VAL A 215 17.26 12.72 -1.35
N ASN A 216 17.42 12.49 -2.65
CA ASN A 216 17.96 11.26 -3.20
C ASN A 216 19.50 11.24 -3.00
N GLN A 217 20.02 10.29 -2.22
CA GLN A 217 21.45 10.18 -1.95
C GLN A 217 22.22 9.37 -3.00
N GLU A 218 21.53 8.72 -3.92
CA GLU A 218 22.14 7.85 -4.94
C GLU A 218 21.40 7.99 -6.29
N PRO A 219 21.35 9.22 -6.86
CA PRO A 219 20.53 9.52 -8.05
C PRO A 219 20.94 8.72 -9.30
N GLU A 220 22.22 8.27 -9.37
CA GLU A 220 22.75 7.51 -10.49
C GLU A 220 22.61 5.98 -10.32
N ALA A 221 22.06 5.52 -9.20
CA ALA A 221 21.95 4.09 -8.92
C ALA A 221 20.74 3.49 -9.63
N GLU A 222 20.99 2.86 -10.77
CA GLU A 222 19.97 2.33 -11.69
C GLU A 222 19.14 1.17 -11.12
N ASP A 223 19.59 0.56 -10.03
CA ASP A 223 18.94 -0.58 -9.38
C ASP A 223 17.91 -0.16 -8.31
N THR A 224 17.67 1.17 -8.14
CA THR A 224 16.75 1.72 -7.13
C THR A 224 15.35 2.00 -7.68
N ASP A 225 14.38 2.03 -6.75
CA ASP A 225 12.99 2.40 -7.03
C ASP A 225 12.88 3.84 -7.55
N GLU A 226 13.59 4.80 -6.96
CA GLU A 226 13.58 6.21 -7.38
C GLU A 226 14.10 6.37 -8.80
N TRP A 227 15.19 5.68 -9.14
CA TRP A 227 15.72 5.72 -10.51
C TRP A 227 14.71 5.14 -11.51
N ALA A 228 14.11 3.99 -11.16
CA ALA A 228 13.12 3.34 -12.02
C ALA A 228 11.92 4.25 -12.28
N LEU A 229 11.38 4.88 -11.23
CA LEU A 229 10.25 5.81 -11.33
C LEU A 229 10.59 7.03 -12.17
N ALA A 230 11.76 7.66 -11.93
CA ALA A 230 12.23 8.82 -12.72
C ALA A 230 12.40 8.50 -14.21
N HIS A 231 12.61 7.22 -14.57
CA HIS A 231 12.79 6.78 -15.95
C HIS A 231 11.55 6.11 -16.55
N GLY A 232 10.38 6.27 -15.93
CA GLY A 232 9.10 5.78 -16.45
C GLY A 232 8.89 4.26 -16.31
N TYR A 233 9.59 3.61 -15.37
CA TYR A 233 9.33 2.22 -15.02
C TYR A 233 8.49 2.11 -13.77
N VAL A 234 7.62 1.10 -13.72
CA VAL A 234 6.99 0.66 -12.48
C VAL A 234 8.06 0.00 -11.61
N SER A 235 8.23 0.50 -10.38
CA SER A 235 9.16 -0.10 -9.43
C SER A 235 8.47 -1.20 -8.61
N VAL A 236 9.17 -2.30 -8.39
CA VAL A 236 8.75 -3.39 -7.49
C VAL A 236 9.90 -3.68 -6.53
N VAL A 237 9.68 -3.41 -5.26
CA VAL A 237 10.68 -3.65 -4.21
C VAL A 237 10.17 -4.72 -3.25
N PRO A 238 10.85 -5.88 -3.10
CA PRO A 238 10.56 -6.82 -2.04
C PRO A 238 10.85 -6.21 -0.67
N VAL A 239 9.88 -6.29 0.25
CA VAL A 239 10.02 -5.76 1.60
C VAL A 239 10.22 -6.91 2.59
N GLN A 240 11.24 -6.80 3.42
CA GLN A 240 11.53 -7.73 4.49
C GLN A 240 11.37 -7.07 5.85
N THR A 241 10.79 -7.79 6.79
CA THR A 241 10.50 -7.32 8.15
C THR A 241 11.52 -7.82 9.19
N CYS A 242 12.52 -8.59 8.78
CA CYS A 242 13.55 -9.12 9.66
C CYS A 242 14.64 -8.07 9.93
N LEU A 243 14.66 -7.51 11.11
CA LEU A 243 15.65 -6.49 11.51
C LEU A 243 17.07 -7.03 11.77
N LEU A 244 17.23 -8.35 11.90
CA LEU A 244 18.51 -9.00 12.17
C LEU A 244 19.22 -9.51 10.91
N TYR A 245 18.62 -9.31 9.74
CA TYR A 245 19.11 -9.87 8.48
C TYR A 245 20.50 -9.36 8.08
N THR A 246 20.89 -8.16 8.49
CA THR A 246 22.13 -7.49 8.08
C THR A 246 23.28 -7.61 9.06
N SER A 247 23.11 -8.32 10.18
CA SER A 247 24.22 -8.59 11.06
C SER A 247 25.14 -9.64 10.42
N PRO A 248 26.38 -9.32 10.04
CA PRO A 248 27.31 -10.36 9.67
C PRO A 248 27.46 -11.30 10.86
N SER A 249 27.31 -12.59 10.62
CA SER A 249 27.62 -13.61 11.62
C SER A 249 29.05 -13.40 12.05
N PRO A 250 29.35 -13.39 13.36
CA PRO A 250 30.73 -13.28 13.85
C PRO A 250 31.59 -14.43 13.34
#